data_a713b840332569bfed6cc6278d567190
#
_entry.id   a713b840332569bfed6cc6278d567190
#
_cell.length_a   1.000
_cell.length_b   1.000
_cell.length_c   1.000
_cell.angle_alpha   90.00
_cell.angle_beta   90.00
_cell.angle_gamma   90.00
#
_symmetry.space_group_name_H-M   'P 1'
#
loop_
_entity.id
_entity.type
_entity.pdbx_description
1 polymer ?
#
loop_
_entity_poly.entity_id
_entity_poly.type
_entity_poly.pdbx_seq_one_letter_code
_entity_poly.pdbx_strand_id
1 'polypeptide(L)'
;MVLDVKAILNNNSIVNLKMQVINCGDWPERSLSYLCRCFDNIESGQGYDSVKGAFHIGFLNYNLFPDAPVFFASYEIKNAVTNRLYTSKFGISVVDLTLIDMATDEDKKFHRHLWASFFRATTWEEINMIATQDKNIQLAATKLYQISEDQRIRDELWARQDAIRQQIDFENYHRRRYEEVEAKYIDVEAKRIEAEAKLAEIEAKTNKAEAELAEKDKVIASLLAEIEQLKACK
;
A
#
# COMPACT_ATOMS: atom_id res chain seq x y z
N MET A 1 8.64 4.56 16.53
CA MET A 1 10.10 4.28 16.46
C MET A 1 10.47 4.09 15.00
N VAL A 2 11.58 4.67 14.53
CA VAL A 2 12.13 4.39 13.20
C VAL A 2 13.34 3.50 13.39
N LEU A 3 13.31 2.29 12.82
CA LEU A 3 14.45 1.38 12.80
C LEU A 3 15.00 1.37 11.37
N ASP A 4 16.24 1.78 11.19
CA ASP A 4 16.99 1.68 9.95
C ASP A 4 18.44 1.36 10.30
N VAL A 5 18.75 0.07 10.31
CA VAL A 5 20.04 -0.43 10.77
C VAL A 5 20.65 -1.33 9.71
N LYS A 6 21.90 -1.05 9.33
CA LYS A 6 22.73 -1.95 8.53
C LYS A 6 23.76 -2.59 9.45
N ALA A 7 23.74 -3.91 9.53
CA ALA A 7 24.68 -4.70 10.31
C ALA A 7 25.50 -5.64 9.42
N ILE A 8 26.73 -5.91 9.83
CA ILE A 8 27.59 -6.93 9.19
C ILE A 8 27.76 -8.06 10.21
N LEU A 9 27.38 -9.26 9.82
CA LEU A 9 27.50 -10.44 10.64
C LEU A 9 28.93 -11.02 10.62
N ASN A 10 29.24 -11.92 11.55
CA ASN A 10 30.57 -12.55 11.65
C ASN A 10 30.99 -13.34 10.38
N ASN A 11 30.02 -13.80 9.59
CA ASN A 11 30.25 -14.42 8.28
C ASN A 11 30.31 -13.42 7.13
N ASN A 12 30.48 -12.14 7.43
CA ASN A 12 30.48 -11.02 6.48
C ASN A 12 29.17 -10.78 5.72
N SER A 13 28.09 -11.50 6.06
CA SER A 13 26.77 -11.19 5.49
C SER A 13 26.27 -9.82 5.96
N ILE A 14 25.61 -9.10 5.06
CA ILE A 14 25.02 -7.79 5.33
C ILE A 14 23.54 -7.98 5.66
N VAL A 15 23.11 -7.45 6.78
CA VAL A 15 21.71 -7.43 7.19
C VAL A 15 21.23 -5.99 7.27
N ASN A 16 20.17 -5.67 6.56
CA ASN A 16 19.46 -4.41 6.69
C ASN A 16 18.15 -4.64 7.44
N LEU A 17 17.99 -3.94 8.56
CA LEU A 17 16.80 -3.99 9.42
C LEU A 17 16.00 -2.71 9.24
N LYS A 18 14.74 -2.81 8.91
CA LYS A 18 13.86 -1.64 8.75
C LYS A 18 12.50 -1.85 9.38
N MET A 19 12.00 -0.79 10.04
CA MET A 19 10.63 -0.77 10.53
C MET A 19 9.79 0.19 9.69
N GLN A 20 8.59 -0.24 9.34
CA GLN A 20 7.57 0.62 8.72
C GLN A 20 6.26 0.51 9.47
N VAL A 21 5.75 1.66 9.93
CA VAL A 21 4.53 1.74 10.73
C VAL A 21 3.30 1.95 9.86
N ILE A 22 3.46 2.67 8.74
CA ILE A 22 2.38 3.04 7.83
C ILE A 22 2.51 2.25 6.55
N ASN A 23 1.41 1.65 6.11
CA ASN A 23 1.36 0.97 4.82
C ASN A 23 1.19 2.00 3.69
N CYS A 24 2.25 2.22 2.93
CA CYS A 24 2.24 3.08 1.73
C CYS A 24 2.00 2.28 0.44
N GLY A 25 1.76 0.97 0.53
CA GLY A 25 1.54 0.09 -0.63
C GLY A 25 2.79 -0.23 -1.46
N ASP A 26 3.98 0.20 -1.02
CA ASP A 26 5.23 0.12 -1.78
C ASP A 26 6.30 -0.80 -1.14
N TRP A 27 5.93 -1.52 -0.08
CA TRP A 27 6.90 -2.30 0.69
C TRP A 27 7.64 -3.37 -0.14
N PRO A 28 7.00 -4.16 -1.02
CA PRO A 28 7.70 -5.16 -1.80
C PRO A 28 8.84 -4.57 -2.65
N GLU A 29 8.56 -3.51 -3.40
CA GLU A 29 9.53 -2.84 -4.26
C GLU A 29 10.62 -2.13 -3.46
N ARG A 30 10.21 -1.51 -2.34
CA ARG A 30 11.10 -0.80 -1.43
C ARG A 30 12.08 -1.76 -0.75
N SER A 31 11.59 -2.86 -0.19
CA SER A 31 12.42 -3.88 0.46
C SER A 31 13.42 -4.53 -0.51
N LEU A 32 12.97 -4.85 -1.73
CA LEU A 32 13.84 -5.33 -2.81
C LEU A 32 14.90 -4.30 -3.18
N SER A 33 14.55 -3.02 -3.31
CA SER A 33 15.51 -1.97 -3.62
C SER A 33 16.62 -1.86 -2.56
N TYR A 34 16.26 -1.93 -1.27
CA TYR A 34 17.26 -1.93 -0.18
C TYR A 34 18.13 -3.17 -0.20
N LEU A 35 17.53 -4.34 -0.42
CA LEU A 35 18.24 -5.60 -0.50
C LEU A 35 19.23 -5.61 -1.66
N CYS A 36 18.83 -5.17 -2.86
CA CYS A 36 19.70 -5.07 -4.02
C CYS A 36 20.91 -4.15 -3.77
N ARG A 37 20.70 -3.00 -3.14
CA ARG A 37 21.82 -2.09 -2.74
C ARG A 37 22.77 -2.72 -1.74
N CYS A 38 22.27 -3.62 -0.87
CA CYS A 38 23.13 -4.37 0.04
C CYS A 38 23.85 -5.52 -0.64
N PHE A 39 23.23 -6.12 -1.66
CA PHE A 39 23.80 -7.25 -2.40
C PHE A 39 24.88 -6.82 -3.40
N ASP A 40 24.73 -5.63 -3.97
CA ASP A 40 25.75 -5.01 -4.84
C ASP A 40 26.91 -4.47 -3.97
N ASN A 41 27.71 -5.40 -3.43
CA ASN A 41 28.77 -5.10 -2.48
C ASN A 41 30.17 -5.53 -2.98
N ILE A 42 30.32 -5.76 -4.28
CA ILE A 42 31.59 -6.11 -4.91
C ILE A 42 32.41 -4.84 -5.14
N GLU A 43 33.67 -4.88 -4.74
CA GLU A 43 34.61 -3.82 -5.03
C GLU A 43 35.22 -4.00 -6.43
N SER A 44 35.66 -2.89 -7.03
CA SER A 44 36.33 -2.94 -8.33
C SER A 44 37.52 -3.90 -8.34
N GLY A 45 37.52 -4.83 -9.29
CA GLY A 45 38.57 -5.84 -9.44
C GLY A 45 38.30 -7.17 -8.67
N GLN A 46 37.20 -7.28 -7.95
CA GLN A 46 36.81 -8.55 -7.31
C GLN A 46 35.93 -9.39 -8.22
N GLY A 47 36.03 -10.72 -8.07
CA GLY A 47 35.14 -11.68 -8.76
C GLY A 47 33.77 -11.79 -8.13
N TYR A 48 32.76 -12.25 -8.87
CA TYR A 48 31.39 -12.44 -8.37
C TYR A 48 31.24 -13.50 -7.27
N ASP A 49 32.21 -14.39 -7.09
CA ASP A 49 32.29 -15.35 -6.01
C ASP A 49 32.53 -14.68 -4.63
N SER A 50 33.10 -13.49 -4.63
CA SER A 50 33.35 -12.68 -3.43
C SER A 50 32.09 -11.98 -2.89
N VAL A 51 30.94 -12.00 -3.61
CA VAL A 51 29.68 -11.41 -3.15
C VAL A 51 29.30 -11.95 -1.78
N LYS A 52 29.11 -11.03 -0.84
CA LYS A 52 28.63 -11.32 0.50
C LYS A 52 27.12 -11.55 0.47
N GLY A 53 26.61 -12.41 1.38
CA GLY A 53 25.17 -12.54 1.55
C GLY A 53 24.54 -11.21 1.98
N ALA A 54 23.38 -10.90 1.44
CA ALA A 54 22.58 -9.75 1.83
C ALA A 54 21.17 -10.18 2.20
N PHE A 55 20.70 -9.70 3.35
CA PHE A 55 19.39 -10.02 3.88
C PHE A 55 18.70 -8.74 4.33
N HIS A 56 17.42 -8.63 4.00
CA HIS A 56 16.59 -7.53 4.46
C HIS A 56 15.54 -8.06 5.42
N ILE A 57 15.41 -7.44 6.60
CA ILE A 57 14.40 -7.81 7.59
C ILE A 57 13.51 -6.60 7.84
N GLY A 58 12.23 -6.74 7.50
CA GLY A 58 11.21 -5.73 7.72
C GLY A 58 10.37 -6.04 8.95
N PHE A 59 10.18 -5.04 9.81
CA PHE A 59 9.20 -5.06 10.90
C PHE A 59 8.05 -4.15 10.50
N LEU A 60 6.88 -4.72 10.22
CA LEU A 60 5.72 -3.98 9.72
C LEU A 60 4.63 -3.91 10.79
N ASN A 61 4.12 -2.71 11.05
CA ASN A 61 2.96 -2.53 11.93
C ASN A 61 1.64 -2.55 11.14
N TYR A 62 1.58 -3.40 10.12
CA TYR A 62 0.40 -3.65 9.29
C TYR A 62 0.56 -4.99 8.58
N ASN A 63 -0.58 -5.59 8.18
CA ASN A 63 -0.57 -6.82 7.41
C ASN A 63 -0.22 -6.52 5.95
N LEU A 64 0.91 -7.11 5.48
CA LEU A 64 1.41 -6.90 4.12
C LEU A 64 0.54 -7.58 3.06
N PHE A 65 0.09 -8.82 3.35
CA PHE A 65 -0.74 -9.63 2.46
C PHE A 65 -1.97 -10.15 3.22
N PRO A 66 -3.07 -9.38 3.24
CA PRO A 66 -4.28 -9.74 3.98
C PRO A 66 -4.92 -11.05 3.56
N ASP A 67 -4.70 -11.48 2.32
CA ASP A 67 -5.14 -12.76 1.75
C ASP A 67 -4.31 -13.97 2.23
N ALA A 68 -3.12 -13.72 2.77
CA ALA A 68 -2.21 -14.75 3.30
C ALA A 68 -1.51 -14.27 4.58
N PRO A 69 -2.25 -14.01 5.68
CA PRO A 69 -1.70 -13.43 6.89
C PRO A 69 -0.78 -14.41 7.61
N VAL A 70 0.46 -13.98 7.88
CA VAL A 70 1.45 -14.74 8.65
C VAL A 70 2.26 -13.81 9.53
N PHE A 71 2.62 -14.25 10.75
CA PHE A 71 3.45 -13.48 11.67
C PHE A 71 4.88 -13.27 11.14
N PHE A 72 5.49 -14.33 10.62
CA PHE A 72 6.84 -14.30 10.05
C PHE A 72 6.83 -14.93 8.68
N ALA A 73 7.29 -14.18 7.68
CA ALA A 73 7.45 -14.66 6.32
C ALA A 73 8.92 -14.54 5.87
N SER A 74 9.42 -15.53 5.14
CA SER A 74 10.72 -15.50 4.50
C SER A 74 10.57 -15.70 2.99
N TYR A 75 11.15 -14.79 2.22
CA TYR A 75 11.10 -14.79 0.77
C TYR A 75 12.48 -15.06 0.20
N GLU A 76 12.54 -16.00 -0.73
CA GLU A 76 13.75 -16.48 -1.37
C GLU A 76 13.58 -16.53 -2.88
N ILE A 77 14.68 -16.44 -3.63
CA ILE A 77 14.66 -16.64 -5.08
C ILE A 77 14.71 -18.13 -5.37
N LYS A 78 13.63 -18.66 -5.96
CA LYS A 78 13.50 -20.08 -6.31
C LYS A 78 13.06 -20.25 -7.78
N ASN A 79 13.41 -21.39 -8.36
CA ASN A 79 12.87 -21.80 -9.63
C ASN A 79 11.35 -22.02 -9.51
N ALA A 80 10.56 -21.38 -10.36
CA ALA A 80 9.10 -21.35 -10.26
C ALA A 80 8.44 -22.76 -10.50
N VAL A 81 9.15 -23.68 -11.14
CA VAL A 81 8.64 -25.02 -11.44
C VAL A 81 9.14 -26.07 -10.45
N THR A 82 10.45 -26.06 -10.17
CA THR A 82 11.11 -27.09 -9.34
C THR A 82 11.27 -26.71 -7.89
N ASN A 83 10.94 -25.49 -7.48
CA ASN A 83 11.19 -24.90 -6.16
C ASN A 83 12.66 -24.94 -5.72
N ARG A 84 13.60 -25.21 -6.65
CA ARG A 84 15.02 -25.21 -6.33
C ARG A 84 15.48 -23.80 -5.98
N LEU A 85 16.12 -23.67 -4.82
CA LEU A 85 16.74 -22.43 -4.37
C LEU A 85 17.82 -21.98 -5.38
N TYR A 86 17.75 -20.73 -5.85
CA TYR A 86 18.73 -20.19 -6.80
C TYR A 86 20.02 -19.78 -6.11
N THR A 87 19.92 -19.08 -4.98
CA THR A 87 21.04 -18.69 -4.12
C THR A 87 20.59 -18.55 -2.68
N SER A 88 21.46 -18.91 -1.74
CA SER A 88 21.27 -18.70 -0.30
C SER A 88 21.83 -17.35 0.19
N LYS A 89 22.41 -16.55 -0.70
CA LYS A 89 23.05 -15.26 -0.36
C LYS A 89 22.09 -14.07 -0.43
N PHE A 90 20.80 -14.30 -0.71
CA PHE A 90 19.81 -13.24 -0.97
C PHE A 90 18.46 -13.61 -0.36
N GLY A 91 17.91 -12.79 0.49
CA GLY A 91 16.62 -13.08 1.12
C GLY A 91 15.99 -11.88 1.80
N ILE A 92 14.65 -11.90 1.85
CA ILE A 92 13.84 -10.93 2.60
C ILE A 92 13.07 -11.68 3.67
N SER A 93 13.08 -11.15 4.89
CA SER A 93 12.19 -11.60 5.96
C SER A 93 11.27 -10.46 6.39
N VAL A 94 10.03 -10.79 6.69
CA VAL A 94 9.03 -9.84 7.17
C VAL A 94 8.45 -10.36 8.47
N VAL A 95 8.41 -9.50 9.47
CA VAL A 95 7.74 -9.71 10.75
C VAL A 95 6.55 -8.77 10.82
N ASP A 96 5.34 -9.31 10.85
CA ASP A 96 4.12 -8.53 11.05
C ASP A 96 3.87 -8.34 12.54
N LEU A 97 4.06 -7.10 13.01
CA LEU A 97 3.89 -6.75 14.42
C LEU A 97 2.42 -6.78 14.87
N THR A 98 1.47 -6.83 13.96
CA THR A 98 0.04 -6.92 14.27
C THR A 98 -0.41 -8.36 14.51
N LEU A 99 0.38 -9.35 14.07
CA LEU A 99 0.07 -10.78 14.09
C LEU A 99 0.93 -11.58 15.10
N ILE A 100 1.46 -10.94 16.14
CA ILE A 100 2.31 -11.61 17.15
C ILE A 100 1.62 -12.81 17.77
N ASP A 101 0.30 -12.76 17.95
CA ASP A 101 -0.48 -13.86 18.51
C ASP A 101 -0.55 -15.09 17.60
N MET A 102 -0.21 -14.95 16.32
CA MET A 102 -0.09 -16.03 15.34
C MET A 102 1.31 -16.64 15.28
N ALA A 103 2.21 -16.26 16.20
CA ALA A 103 3.56 -16.80 16.25
C ALA A 103 3.54 -18.32 16.47
N THR A 104 4.20 -19.03 15.57
CA THR A 104 4.34 -20.50 15.61
C THR A 104 5.27 -20.96 16.74
N ASP A 105 5.32 -22.25 17.02
CA ASP A 105 6.26 -22.80 18.00
C ASP A 105 7.72 -22.61 17.54
N GLU A 106 7.97 -22.60 16.25
CA GLU A 106 9.28 -22.27 15.69
C GLU A 106 9.64 -20.80 15.95
N ASP A 107 8.70 -19.87 15.79
CA ASP A 107 8.92 -18.44 16.09
C ASP A 107 9.21 -18.22 17.58
N LYS A 108 8.51 -18.96 18.44
CA LYS A 108 8.73 -18.94 19.89
C LYS A 108 10.11 -19.52 20.25
N LYS A 109 10.50 -20.60 19.62
CA LYS A 109 11.83 -21.24 19.81
C LYS A 109 12.97 -20.28 19.46
N PHE A 110 12.81 -19.45 18.44
CA PHE A 110 13.79 -18.44 18.03
C PHE A 110 13.55 -17.06 18.65
N HIS A 111 12.65 -16.94 19.62
CA HIS A 111 12.31 -15.70 20.33
C HIS A 111 11.83 -14.55 19.40
N ARG A 112 11.38 -14.86 18.16
CA ARG A 112 10.93 -13.84 17.20
C ARG A 112 9.76 -13.03 17.75
N HIS A 113 8.82 -13.70 18.42
CA HIS A 113 7.67 -13.05 19.06
C HIS A 113 8.06 -12.07 20.18
N LEU A 114 9.12 -12.38 20.96
CA LEU A 114 9.62 -11.47 22.00
C LEU A 114 10.24 -10.23 21.38
N TRP A 115 11.05 -10.38 20.33
CA TRP A 115 11.61 -9.25 19.60
C TRP A 115 10.51 -8.41 18.95
N ALA A 116 9.50 -9.02 18.34
CA ALA A 116 8.35 -8.32 17.78
C ALA A 116 7.58 -7.52 18.86
N SER A 117 7.36 -8.14 20.03
CA SER A 117 6.75 -7.46 21.18
C SER A 117 7.59 -6.29 21.68
N PHE A 118 8.92 -6.46 21.76
CA PHE A 118 9.86 -5.41 22.14
C PHE A 118 9.79 -4.21 21.17
N PHE A 119 9.74 -4.46 19.87
CA PHE A 119 9.62 -3.38 18.87
C PHE A 119 8.24 -2.72 18.84
N ARG A 120 7.19 -3.44 19.25
CA ARG A 120 5.82 -2.90 19.35
C ARG A 120 5.59 -2.14 20.66
N ALA A 121 6.35 -2.41 21.70
CA ALA A 121 6.19 -1.81 23.01
C ALA A 121 6.22 -0.27 22.96
N THR A 122 5.32 0.36 23.68
CA THR A 122 5.14 1.81 23.73
C THR A 122 5.50 2.42 25.07
N THR A 123 5.60 1.56 26.11
CA THR A 123 5.94 1.99 27.49
C THR A 123 7.17 1.25 28.02
N TRP A 124 7.84 1.85 29.00
CA TRP A 124 8.98 1.21 29.68
C TRP A 124 8.57 -0.01 30.50
N GLU A 125 7.37 -0.05 31.02
CA GLU A 125 6.82 -1.19 31.75
C GLU A 125 6.69 -2.41 30.83
N GLU A 126 6.16 -2.23 29.61
CA GLU A 126 6.08 -3.29 28.60
C GLU A 126 7.49 -3.78 28.21
N ILE A 127 8.42 -2.87 27.95
CA ILE A 127 9.82 -3.19 27.61
C ILE A 127 10.46 -4.01 28.72
N ASN A 128 10.30 -3.60 29.99
CA ASN A 128 10.87 -4.30 31.13
C ASN A 128 10.29 -5.70 31.29
N MET A 129 8.97 -5.87 31.13
CA MET A 129 8.34 -7.20 31.22
C MET A 129 8.89 -8.15 30.15
N ILE A 130 9.09 -7.68 28.93
CA ILE A 130 9.63 -8.48 27.83
C ILE A 130 11.11 -8.79 28.09
N ALA A 131 11.87 -7.83 28.57
CA ALA A 131 13.30 -7.94 28.86
C ALA A 131 13.62 -9.00 29.94
N THR A 132 12.68 -9.32 30.83
CA THR A 132 12.87 -10.42 31.80
C THR A 132 12.90 -11.80 31.18
N GLN A 133 12.41 -11.97 29.95
CA GLN A 133 12.23 -13.26 29.29
C GLN A 133 13.42 -13.68 28.42
N ASP A 134 14.28 -12.73 28.03
CA ASP A 134 15.44 -13.00 27.17
C ASP A 134 16.61 -12.07 27.50
N LYS A 135 17.82 -12.63 27.66
CA LYS A 135 19.03 -11.88 28.01
C LYS A 135 19.47 -10.88 26.95
N ASN A 136 19.26 -11.20 25.67
CA ASN A 136 19.65 -10.32 24.58
C ASN A 136 18.68 -9.12 24.50
N ILE A 137 17.41 -9.36 24.75
CA ILE A 137 16.39 -8.30 24.85
C ILE A 137 16.65 -7.45 26.08
N GLN A 138 17.04 -8.03 27.21
CA GLN A 138 17.44 -7.28 28.40
C GLN A 138 18.62 -6.35 28.11
N LEU A 139 19.63 -6.85 27.39
CA LEU A 139 20.77 -6.03 26.97
C LEU A 139 20.32 -4.90 26.03
N ALA A 140 19.46 -5.20 25.06
CA ALA A 140 18.91 -4.20 24.15
C ALA A 140 18.09 -3.13 24.89
N ALA A 141 17.24 -3.53 25.84
CA ALA A 141 16.46 -2.63 26.69
C ALA A 141 17.37 -1.71 27.53
N THR A 142 18.42 -2.26 28.12
CA THR A 142 19.41 -1.48 28.89
C THR A 142 20.10 -0.43 28.01
N LYS A 143 20.50 -0.81 26.78
CA LYS A 143 21.11 0.11 25.82
C LYS A 143 20.13 1.18 25.37
N LEU A 144 18.88 0.81 25.08
CA LEU A 144 17.83 1.74 24.72
C LEU A 144 17.58 2.76 25.84
N TYR A 145 17.54 2.30 27.11
CA TYR A 145 17.39 3.19 28.27
C TYR A 145 18.54 4.18 28.36
N GLN A 146 19.79 3.71 28.26
CA GLN A 146 20.97 4.59 28.30
C GLN A 146 20.94 5.65 27.19
N ILE A 147 20.56 5.26 25.97
CA ILE A 147 20.44 6.18 24.82
C ILE A 147 19.30 7.19 25.06
N SER A 148 18.18 6.76 25.64
CA SER A 148 17.02 7.63 25.87
C SER A 148 17.25 8.68 26.98
N GLU A 149 18.22 8.45 27.87
CA GLU A 149 18.61 9.43 28.90
C GLU A 149 19.50 10.56 28.34
N ASP A 150 20.14 10.36 27.20
CA ASP A 150 20.88 11.45 26.53
C ASP A 150 19.91 12.46 25.92
N GLN A 151 19.92 13.68 26.44
CA GLN A 151 18.98 14.72 26.05
C GLN A 151 19.06 15.10 24.58
N ARG A 152 20.28 15.07 24.00
CA ARG A 152 20.49 15.38 22.58
C ARG A 152 19.87 14.32 21.69
N ILE A 153 19.97 13.05 22.07
CA ILE A 153 19.35 11.94 21.31
C ILE A 153 17.84 11.95 21.47
N ARG A 154 17.33 12.34 22.65
CA ARG A 154 15.89 12.57 22.84
C ARG A 154 15.36 13.66 21.90
N ASP A 155 16.04 14.78 21.80
CA ASP A 155 15.63 15.89 20.93
C ASP A 155 15.65 15.48 19.45
N GLU A 156 16.64 14.71 19.00
CA GLU A 156 16.67 14.14 17.65
C GLU A 156 15.54 13.14 17.40
N LEU A 157 15.22 12.30 18.40
CA LEU A 157 14.09 11.35 18.30
C LEU A 157 12.75 12.09 18.25
N TRP A 158 12.59 13.17 19.03
CA TRP A 158 11.41 14.04 18.98
C TRP A 158 11.24 14.69 17.61
N ALA A 159 12.31 15.27 17.07
CA ALA A 159 12.29 15.88 15.74
C ALA A 159 11.92 14.86 14.64
N ARG A 160 12.42 13.61 14.74
CA ARG A 160 12.04 12.55 13.81
C ARG A 160 10.58 12.13 13.97
N GLN A 161 10.07 12.04 15.20
CA GLN A 161 8.65 11.73 15.44
C GLN A 161 7.75 12.83 14.90
N ASP A 162 8.14 14.09 15.06
CA ASP A 162 7.38 15.22 14.53
C ASP A 162 7.36 15.22 13.00
N ALA A 163 8.48 14.94 12.36
CA ALA A 163 8.55 14.76 10.91
C ALA A 163 7.62 13.63 10.40
N ILE A 164 7.55 12.52 11.14
CA ILE A 164 6.63 11.41 10.81
C ILE A 164 5.17 11.84 10.97
N ARG A 165 4.83 12.57 12.04
CA ARG A 165 3.47 13.11 12.22
C ARG A 165 3.09 14.04 11.10
N GLN A 166 3.97 14.98 10.73
CA GLN A 166 3.75 15.89 9.61
C GLN A 166 3.53 15.13 8.29
N GLN A 167 4.28 14.06 8.06
CA GLN A 167 4.08 13.22 6.88
C GLN A 167 2.71 12.52 6.92
N ILE A 168 2.29 11.98 8.06
CA ILE A 168 0.95 11.36 8.24
C ILE A 168 -0.16 12.39 8.00
N ASP A 169 -0.02 13.58 8.57
CA ASP A 169 -1.00 14.64 8.39
C ASP A 169 -1.09 15.09 6.93
N PHE A 170 0.05 15.20 6.25
CA PHE A 170 0.11 15.49 4.83
C PHE A 170 -0.58 14.40 3.98
N GLU A 171 -0.31 13.13 4.23
CA GLU A 171 -0.94 12.00 3.52
C GLU A 171 -2.45 11.95 3.78
N ASN A 172 -2.87 12.16 5.03
CA ASN A 172 -4.29 12.23 5.39
C ASN A 172 -5.01 13.42 4.73
N TYR A 173 -4.34 14.57 4.66
CA TYR A 173 -4.86 15.73 3.95
C TYR A 173 -5.07 15.44 2.47
N HIS A 174 -4.07 14.86 1.80
CA HIS A 174 -4.17 14.53 0.38
C HIS A 174 -5.23 13.45 0.13
N ARG A 175 -5.31 12.42 0.95
CA ARG A 175 -6.35 11.39 0.84
C ARG A 175 -7.75 11.99 0.92
N ARG A 176 -8.04 12.85 1.90
CA ARG A 176 -9.33 13.55 2.01
C ARG A 176 -9.64 14.40 0.78
N ARG A 177 -8.61 15.07 0.25
CA ARG A 177 -8.77 15.85 -0.99
C ARG A 177 -9.10 14.98 -2.20
N TYR A 178 -8.48 13.82 -2.33
CA TYR A 178 -8.81 12.86 -3.39
C TYR A 178 -10.25 12.35 -3.23
N GLU A 179 -10.66 11.95 -2.05
CA GLU A 179 -12.03 11.50 -1.76
C GLU A 179 -13.08 12.59 -2.08
N GLU A 180 -12.80 13.84 -1.72
CA GLU A 180 -13.66 14.97 -2.08
C GLU A 180 -13.77 15.20 -3.61
N VAL A 181 -12.66 15.07 -4.32
CA VAL A 181 -12.63 15.22 -5.79
C VAL A 181 -13.38 14.08 -6.45
N GLU A 182 -13.15 12.86 -6.00
CA GLU A 182 -13.84 11.67 -6.51
C GLU A 182 -15.35 11.74 -6.27
N ALA A 183 -15.77 12.14 -5.07
CA ALA A 183 -17.19 12.34 -4.77
C ALA A 183 -17.84 13.40 -5.70
N LYS A 184 -17.13 14.50 -5.96
CA LYS A 184 -17.61 15.52 -6.92
C LYS A 184 -17.67 14.98 -8.35
N TYR A 185 -16.70 14.19 -8.75
CA TYR A 185 -16.68 13.58 -10.07
C TYR A 185 -17.89 12.63 -10.25
N ILE A 186 -18.17 11.80 -9.26
CA ILE A 186 -19.35 10.90 -9.27
C ILE A 186 -20.65 11.69 -9.35
N ASP A 187 -20.80 12.80 -8.61
CA ASP A 187 -21.98 13.65 -8.64
C ASP A 187 -22.16 14.32 -10.01
N VAL A 188 -21.08 14.81 -10.62
CA VAL A 188 -21.11 15.41 -11.97
C VAL A 188 -21.50 14.36 -13.02
N GLU A 189 -20.94 13.17 -12.94
CA GLU A 189 -21.26 12.07 -13.87
C GLU A 189 -22.71 11.61 -13.73
N ALA A 190 -23.23 11.52 -12.52
CA ALA A 190 -24.65 11.22 -12.29
C ALA A 190 -25.57 12.28 -12.91
N LYS A 191 -25.24 13.55 -12.75
CA LYS A 191 -25.98 14.66 -13.37
C LYS A 191 -25.92 14.65 -14.91
N ARG A 192 -24.75 14.25 -15.46
CA ARG A 192 -24.60 14.09 -16.90
C ARG A 192 -25.52 13.00 -17.45
N ILE A 193 -25.51 11.82 -16.79
CA ILE A 193 -26.39 10.70 -17.18
C ILE A 193 -27.87 11.10 -17.11
N GLU A 194 -28.28 11.83 -16.06
CA GLU A 194 -29.65 12.34 -15.95
C GLU A 194 -30.02 13.33 -17.06
N ALA A 195 -29.07 14.21 -17.40
CA ALA A 195 -29.28 15.19 -18.49
C ALA A 195 -29.39 14.51 -19.86
N GLU A 196 -28.54 13.50 -20.13
CA GLU A 196 -28.59 12.68 -21.34
C GLU A 196 -29.91 11.92 -21.47
N ALA A 197 -30.43 11.36 -20.38
CA ALA A 197 -31.73 10.69 -20.35
C ALA A 197 -32.88 11.66 -20.66
N LYS A 198 -32.86 12.86 -20.09
CA LYS A 198 -33.85 13.90 -20.38
C LYS A 198 -33.79 14.37 -21.83
N LEU A 199 -32.58 14.47 -22.39
CA LEU A 199 -32.40 14.85 -23.80
C LEU A 199 -33.00 13.78 -24.74
N ALA A 200 -32.73 12.52 -24.47
CA ALA A 200 -33.31 11.40 -25.23
C ALA A 200 -34.85 11.36 -25.15
N GLU A 201 -35.44 11.70 -24.00
CA GLU A 201 -36.90 11.79 -23.85
C GLU A 201 -37.49 12.94 -24.68
N ILE A 202 -36.81 14.10 -24.70
CA ILE A 202 -37.22 15.25 -25.50
C ILE A 202 -37.12 14.91 -26.98
N GLU A 203 -36.02 14.30 -27.43
CA GLU A 203 -35.85 13.89 -28.84
C GLU A 203 -36.95 12.92 -29.27
N ALA A 204 -37.29 11.93 -28.43
CA ALA A 204 -38.36 11.00 -28.71
C ALA A 204 -39.73 11.69 -28.83
N LYS A 205 -40.01 12.68 -27.99
CA LYS A 205 -41.24 13.49 -28.07
C LYS A 205 -41.28 14.35 -29.35
N THR A 206 -40.14 14.94 -29.72
CA THR A 206 -39.98 15.77 -30.90
C THR A 206 -40.22 14.92 -32.18
N ASN A 207 -39.56 13.78 -32.28
CA ASN A 207 -39.74 12.86 -33.40
C ASN A 207 -41.18 12.37 -33.55
N LYS A 208 -41.87 12.12 -32.43
CA LYS A 208 -43.30 11.76 -32.48
C LYS A 208 -44.16 12.90 -32.96
N ALA A 209 -43.92 14.14 -32.50
CA ALA A 209 -44.63 15.31 -32.94
C ALA A 209 -44.40 15.61 -34.42
N GLU A 210 -43.19 15.47 -34.93
CA GLU A 210 -42.86 15.61 -36.35
C GLU A 210 -43.56 14.55 -37.21
N ALA A 211 -43.62 13.30 -36.75
CA ALA A 211 -44.36 12.24 -37.46
C ALA A 211 -45.88 12.55 -37.52
N GLU A 212 -46.46 13.01 -36.42
CA GLU A 212 -47.88 13.42 -36.39
C GLU A 212 -48.14 14.65 -37.29
N LEU A 213 -47.20 15.60 -37.39
CA LEU A 213 -47.29 16.76 -38.29
C LEU A 213 -47.24 16.32 -39.76
N ALA A 214 -46.30 15.43 -40.10
CA ALA A 214 -46.17 14.91 -41.46
C ALA A 214 -47.42 14.12 -41.91
N GLU A 215 -48.11 13.45 -40.99
CA GLU A 215 -49.36 12.75 -41.31
C GLU A 215 -50.51 13.76 -41.53
N LYS A 216 -50.60 14.80 -40.73
CA LYS A 216 -51.58 15.90 -40.93
C LYS A 216 -51.35 16.64 -42.26
N ASP A 217 -50.09 16.89 -42.62
CA ASP A 217 -49.76 17.52 -43.91
C ASP A 217 -50.22 16.68 -45.13
N LYS A 218 -50.09 15.34 -45.03
CA LYS A 218 -50.60 14.42 -46.05
C LYS A 218 -52.12 14.49 -46.16
N VAL A 219 -52.82 14.55 -45.04
CA VAL A 219 -54.32 14.72 -45.05
C VAL A 219 -54.73 16.07 -45.65
N ILE A 220 -54.01 17.13 -45.28
CA ILE A 220 -54.26 18.47 -45.86
C ILE A 220 -54.02 18.46 -47.36
N ALA A 221 -52.95 17.86 -47.85
CA ALA A 221 -52.66 17.75 -49.27
C ALA A 221 -53.74 16.95 -50.03
N SER A 222 -54.25 15.85 -49.44
CA SER A 222 -55.36 15.09 -49.98
C SER A 222 -56.66 15.91 -50.09
N LEU A 223 -57.00 16.60 -49.03
CA LEU A 223 -58.21 17.51 -49.02
C LEU A 223 -58.12 18.65 -50.02
N LEU A 224 -56.93 19.25 -50.19
CA LEU A 224 -56.69 20.27 -51.18
C LEU A 224 -56.89 19.75 -52.62
N ALA A 225 -56.37 18.52 -52.90
CA ALA A 225 -56.60 17.87 -54.21
C ALA A 225 -58.07 17.56 -54.48
N GLU A 226 -58.84 17.13 -53.48
CA GLU A 226 -60.25 16.91 -53.58
C GLU A 226 -61.02 18.22 -53.90
N ILE A 227 -60.67 19.34 -53.22
CA ILE A 227 -61.24 20.64 -53.44
C ILE A 227 -60.95 21.14 -54.88
N GLU A 228 -59.76 20.94 -55.40
CA GLU A 228 -59.39 21.27 -56.78
C GLU A 228 -60.19 20.46 -57.78
N GLN A 229 -60.35 19.15 -57.53
CA GLN A 229 -61.20 18.32 -58.37
C GLN A 229 -62.68 18.80 -58.39
N LEU A 230 -63.23 19.14 -57.24
CA LEU A 230 -64.59 19.67 -57.12
C LEU A 230 -64.76 21.02 -57.80
N LYS A 231 -63.72 21.87 -57.85
CA LYS A 231 -63.72 23.14 -58.58
C LYS A 231 -63.63 22.96 -60.10
N ALA A 232 -62.98 21.92 -60.59
CA ALA A 232 -62.87 21.61 -62.04
C ALA A 232 -64.11 20.98 -62.63
N CYS A 233 -65.07 20.51 -61.82
CA CYS A 233 -66.32 19.91 -62.22
C CYS A 233 -67.50 20.92 -62.25
N LYS A 234 -67.22 22.19 -62.05
CA LYS A 234 -68.20 23.29 -62.25
C LYS A 234 -67.86 24.10 -63.49
#